data_17feb34bb9aa9cf870bb1fd1d2639588
#
_entry.id   17feb34bb9aa9cf870bb1fd1d2639588
#
_cell.length_a   1.000
_cell.length_b   1.000
_cell.length_c   1.000
_cell.angle_alpha   90.00
_cell.angle_beta   90.00
_cell.angle_gamma   90.00
#
_symmetry.space_group_name_H-M   'P 1'
#
loop_
_entity.id
_entity.type
_entity.pdbx_description
1 polymer ?
#
loop_
_entity_poly.entity_id
_entity_poly.type
_entity_poly.pdbx_seq_one_letter_code
_entity_poly.pdbx_strand_id
1 'polypeptide(L)'
;MFIAAARAAPRCIAVRTATRKINQLPRAATTAPRRPKLTPPRRSFLALPQGEALPVVGGLIGANCLVYGAWQVVDPRVMTKHFTLSNDDVARYPHTLVTSFFSHASGWHLLGNMVTLFFFGPEAIGALGAARFLMVYGGAGLVANGAQLATNAYANMRRDPYFRTRSPRCLGASGAVNAAVAYGCLLNPWRMIIVFAEFLPLPLPALLYGGAFLAKDLGALFDVHIPYVSDRAQGIAHGAHVGGTLV
;
A
#
# COMPACT_ATOMS: atom_id res chain seq x y z
N MET A 1 -3.02 81.51 -13.51
CA MET A 1 -2.00 82.26 -12.76
C MET A 1 -0.80 81.27 -12.62
N PHE A 2 0.07 81.30 -13.59
CA PHE A 2 1.46 81.73 -13.53
C PHE A 2 2.15 81.22 -12.27
N ILE A 3 3.25 80.47 -12.31
CA ILE A 3 4.59 80.83 -12.79
C ILE A 3 5.37 79.59 -13.14
N ALA A 4 6.07 79.64 -14.29
CA ALA A 4 7.13 78.75 -14.70
C ALA A 4 8.44 79.10 -13.95
N ALA A 5 9.27 78.10 -13.64
CA ALA A 5 10.69 78.32 -13.42
C ALA A 5 11.51 77.17 -13.97
N ALA A 6 12.29 77.50 -14.97
CA ALA A 6 13.27 76.63 -15.64
C ALA A 6 14.59 76.57 -14.92
N ARG A 7 15.43 75.64 -15.40
CA ARG A 7 16.93 75.46 -15.20
C ARG A 7 17.35 74.64 -13.98
N ALA A 8 18.25 73.73 -14.10
CA ALA A 8 19.45 73.58 -14.91
C ALA A 8 19.90 72.14 -14.98
N ALA A 9 20.43 71.70 -16.08
CA ALA A 9 21.15 70.43 -16.21
C ALA A 9 22.56 70.53 -15.63
N PRO A 10 23.03 69.57 -14.86
CA PRO A 10 24.45 69.42 -14.59
C PRO A 10 25.10 68.38 -15.53
N ARG A 11 26.23 68.79 -15.97
CA ARG A 11 27.19 68.21 -16.89
C ARG A 11 27.50 66.77 -16.63
N CYS A 12 27.51 65.96 -17.73
CA CYS A 12 28.12 64.63 -17.79
C CYS A 12 29.61 64.69 -17.39
N ILE A 13 29.94 64.08 -16.28
CA ILE A 13 31.29 63.64 -15.95
C ILE A 13 31.45 62.23 -16.55
N ALA A 14 32.24 62.13 -17.61
CA ALA A 14 32.64 60.89 -18.18
C ALA A 14 33.58 60.15 -17.23
N VAL A 15 33.06 59.21 -16.45
CA VAL A 15 33.86 58.26 -15.75
C VAL A 15 34.26 57.18 -16.75
N ARG A 16 35.51 57.25 -17.19
CA ARG A 16 36.18 56.15 -17.91
C ARG A 16 36.28 54.96 -16.95
N THR A 17 35.31 54.10 -16.95
CA THR A 17 35.43 52.80 -16.30
C THR A 17 36.34 51.93 -17.11
N ALA A 18 37.49 51.60 -16.50
CA ALA A 18 38.40 50.60 -16.97
C ALA A 18 37.71 49.21 -16.94
N THR A 19 37.20 48.78 -18.10
CA THR A 19 36.81 47.39 -18.32
C THR A 19 38.04 46.53 -18.38
N ARG A 20 38.60 46.23 -17.22
CA ARG A 20 39.71 45.34 -17.06
C ARG A 20 39.19 43.91 -16.88
N LYS A 21 39.37 43.12 -17.95
CA LYS A 21 39.59 41.67 -17.96
C LYS A 21 39.06 40.86 -16.75
N ILE A 22 37.76 40.51 -16.75
CA ILE A 22 37.21 39.47 -15.87
C ILE A 22 36.99 38.16 -16.67
N ASN A 23 37.62 38.01 -17.81
CA ASN A 23 37.40 36.86 -18.70
C ASN A 23 38.47 35.76 -18.64
N GLN A 24 39.19 35.62 -17.53
CA GLN A 24 40.16 34.52 -17.38
C GLN A 24 40.17 33.94 -15.96
N LEU A 25 39.01 33.66 -15.40
CA LEU A 25 38.95 32.67 -14.33
C LEU A 25 38.67 31.29 -14.99
N PRO A 26 39.49 30.27 -14.72
CA PRO A 26 39.19 28.94 -15.21
C PRO A 26 37.83 28.55 -14.64
N ARG A 27 36.87 28.24 -15.48
CA ARG A 27 35.60 27.62 -15.10
C ARG A 27 35.99 26.33 -14.40
N ALA A 28 35.95 26.31 -13.05
CA ALA A 28 35.97 25.08 -12.31
C ALA A 28 34.84 24.21 -12.88
N ALA A 29 35.21 23.12 -13.52
CA ALA A 29 34.26 22.12 -14.00
C ALA A 29 33.61 21.52 -12.73
N THR A 30 32.51 22.13 -12.28
CA THR A 30 31.62 21.51 -11.33
C THR A 30 30.99 20.30 -12.04
N THR A 31 31.73 19.20 -12.05
CA THR A 31 31.15 17.89 -12.30
C THR A 31 30.21 17.63 -11.13
N ALA A 32 28.96 18.07 -11.28
CA ALA A 32 27.92 17.64 -10.37
C ALA A 32 27.99 16.11 -10.29
N PRO A 33 28.00 15.52 -9.09
CA PRO A 33 28.05 14.08 -8.98
C PRO A 33 26.88 13.50 -9.79
N ARG A 34 27.19 12.72 -10.82
CA ARG A 34 26.17 12.01 -11.58
C ARG A 34 25.35 11.19 -10.59
N ARG A 35 24.11 11.58 -10.37
CA ARG A 35 23.17 10.75 -9.62
C ARG A 35 23.23 9.36 -10.27
N PRO A 36 23.51 8.30 -9.51
CA PRO A 36 23.48 6.96 -10.04
C PRO A 36 22.11 6.78 -10.70
N LYS A 37 22.10 6.40 -11.97
CA LYS A 37 20.88 5.99 -12.64
C LYS A 37 20.42 4.74 -11.90
N LEU A 38 19.43 4.89 -11.04
CA LEU A 38 18.69 3.78 -10.43
C LEU A 38 17.90 3.11 -11.57
N THR A 39 18.59 2.34 -12.38
CA THR A 39 17.94 1.36 -13.25
C THR A 39 17.55 0.22 -12.31
N PRO A 40 16.25 0.02 -12.03
CA PRO A 40 15.85 -1.14 -11.24
C PRO A 40 16.34 -2.38 -11.99
N PRO A 41 16.93 -3.36 -11.29
CA PRO A 41 17.36 -4.59 -11.93
C PRO A 41 16.15 -5.20 -12.64
N ARG A 42 16.28 -5.53 -13.92
CA ARG A 42 15.29 -6.30 -14.68
C ARG A 42 15.23 -7.70 -14.07
N ARG A 43 14.54 -7.85 -12.95
CA ARG A 43 14.26 -9.19 -12.39
C ARG A 43 13.12 -9.79 -13.20
N SER A 44 13.29 -11.02 -13.64
CA SER A 44 12.20 -11.76 -14.28
C SER A 44 11.06 -11.94 -13.27
N PHE A 45 9.82 -11.87 -13.73
CA PHE A 45 8.61 -12.08 -12.93
C PHE A 45 8.63 -13.42 -12.15
N LEU A 46 9.35 -14.41 -12.64
CA LEU A 46 9.49 -15.74 -12.02
C LEU A 46 10.76 -15.91 -11.19
N ALA A 47 11.50 -14.83 -10.90
CA ALA A 47 12.67 -14.97 -10.05
C ALA A 47 12.24 -15.32 -8.63
N LEU A 48 12.69 -16.48 -8.14
CA LEU A 48 12.48 -16.91 -6.76
C LEU A 48 13.05 -15.86 -5.79
N PRO A 49 12.44 -15.69 -4.61
CA PRO A 49 12.98 -14.85 -3.54
C PRO A 49 14.44 -15.21 -3.25
N GLN A 50 15.31 -14.21 -3.18
CA GLN A 50 16.75 -14.41 -2.91
C GLN A 50 17.20 -13.48 -1.76
N GLY A 51 18.31 -13.85 -1.12
CA GLY A 51 18.87 -13.08 -0.02
C GLY A 51 17.89 -12.96 1.16
N GLU A 52 17.74 -11.75 1.70
CA GLU A 52 16.85 -11.48 2.84
C GLU A 52 15.35 -11.69 2.55
N ALA A 53 14.95 -11.70 1.29
CA ALA A 53 13.53 -11.85 0.92
C ALA A 53 13.00 -13.27 1.20
N LEU A 54 13.81 -14.30 0.98
CA LEU A 54 13.38 -15.68 1.19
C LEU A 54 13.00 -15.98 2.65
N PRO A 55 13.83 -15.69 3.66
CA PRO A 55 13.47 -15.95 5.05
C PRO A 55 12.29 -15.10 5.53
N VAL A 56 12.17 -13.84 5.10
CA VAL A 56 11.07 -12.96 5.53
C VAL A 56 9.75 -13.41 4.92
N VAL A 57 9.68 -13.58 3.60
CA VAL A 57 8.45 -14.04 2.93
C VAL A 57 8.09 -15.45 3.37
N GLY A 58 9.07 -16.35 3.42
CA GLY A 58 8.86 -17.71 3.90
C GLY A 58 8.37 -17.78 5.35
N GLY A 59 8.90 -16.95 6.22
CA GLY A 59 8.46 -16.82 7.61
C GLY A 59 7.01 -16.33 7.73
N LEU A 60 6.64 -15.30 6.96
CA LEU A 60 5.27 -14.81 6.93
C LEU A 60 4.29 -15.85 6.37
N ILE A 61 4.65 -16.51 5.27
CA ILE A 61 3.85 -17.61 4.70
C ILE A 61 3.71 -18.75 5.73
N GLY A 62 4.81 -19.16 6.33
CA GLY A 62 4.82 -20.21 7.35
C GLY A 62 3.92 -19.88 8.54
N ALA A 63 3.98 -18.65 9.06
CA ALA A 63 3.12 -18.20 10.15
C ALA A 63 1.62 -18.27 9.79
N ASN A 64 1.25 -17.83 8.59
CA ASN A 64 -0.12 -17.91 8.10
C ASN A 64 -0.59 -19.37 7.93
N CYS A 65 0.26 -20.23 7.38
CA CYS A 65 -0.03 -21.65 7.24
C CYS A 65 -0.18 -22.34 8.61
N LEU A 66 0.66 -22.01 9.59
CA LEU A 66 0.57 -22.56 10.95
C LEU A 66 -0.75 -22.15 11.63
N VAL A 67 -1.15 -20.86 11.52
CA VAL A 67 -2.42 -20.41 12.07
C VAL A 67 -3.60 -21.08 11.35
N TYR A 68 -3.53 -21.26 10.03
CA TYR A 68 -4.56 -21.99 9.29
C TYR A 68 -4.63 -23.47 9.71
N GLY A 69 -3.47 -24.12 9.93
CA GLY A 69 -3.42 -25.46 10.50
C GLY A 69 -4.02 -25.53 11.90
N ALA A 70 -3.76 -24.51 12.74
CA ALA A 70 -4.35 -24.45 14.09
C ALA A 70 -5.89 -24.38 14.02
N TRP A 71 -6.49 -23.73 13.04
CA TRP A 71 -7.95 -23.73 12.83
C TRP A 71 -8.53 -25.13 12.58
N GLN A 72 -7.70 -26.10 12.14
CA GLN A 72 -8.17 -27.47 11.87
C GLN A 72 -8.17 -28.36 13.12
N VAL A 73 -7.40 -27.99 14.16
CA VAL A 73 -7.14 -28.87 15.32
C VAL A 73 -7.49 -28.25 16.66
N VAL A 74 -7.54 -26.91 16.75
CA VAL A 74 -7.87 -26.17 17.97
C VAL A 74 -9.37 -25.87 18.03
N ASP A 75 -9.94 -25.82 19.23
CA ASP A 75 -11.37 -25.48 19.41
C ASP A 75 -11.71 -24.18 18.66
N PRO A 76 -12.70 -24.20 17.75
CA PRO A 76 -13.13 -23.04 16.96
C PRO A 76 -13.51 -21.84 17.83
N ARG A 77 -13.96 -22.03 19.07
CA ARG A 77 -14.28 -20.95 20.00
C ARG A 77 -13.02 -20.20 20.43
N VAL A 78 -11.92 -20.90 20.68
CA VAL A 78 -10.62 -20.32 21.01
C VAL A 78 -10.08 -19.54 19.80
N MET A 79 -10.09 -20.17 18.63
CA MET A 79 -9.64 -19.52 17.39
C MET A 79 -10.46 -18.27 17.06
N THR A 80 -11.78 -18.37 17.12
CA THR A 80 -12.67 -17.22 16.89
C THR A 80 -12.38 -16.07 17.87
N LYS A 81 -12.15 -16.38 19.13
CA LYS A 81 -11.91 -15.40 20.18
C LYS A 81 -10.56 -14.69 20.02
N HIS A 82 -9.52 -15.40 19.62
CA HIS A 82 -8.14 -14.90 19.65
C HIS A 82 -7.55 -14.58 18.26
N PHE A 83 -8.19 -15.06 17.18
CA PHE A 83 -7.68 -14.97 15.81
C PHE A 83 -8.68 -14.34 14.84
N THR A 84 -9.77 -13.72 15.34
CA THR A 84 -10.68 -12.89 14.52
C THR A 84 -10.89 -11.54 15.19
N LEU A 85 -11.06 -10.51 14.37
CA LEU A 85 -11.28 -9.13 14.83
C LEU A 85 -12.77 -8.78 14.78
N SER A 86 -13.29 -8.12 15.83
CA SER A 86 -14.65 -7.64 15.92
C SER A 86 -14.71 -6.39 16.80
N ASN A 87 -15.59 -5.43 16.50
CA ASN A 87 -15.82 -4.26 17.34
C ASN A 87 -16.30 -4.63 18.74
N ASP A 88 -17.03 -5.74 18.87
CA ASP A 88 -17.61 -6.16 20.15
C ASP A 88 -16.55 -6.70 21.11
N ASP A 89 -15.44 -7.24 20.57
CA ASP A 89 -14.47 -7.99 21.37
C ASP A 89 -13.08 -7.33 21.41
N VAL A 90 -12.76 -6.37 20.52
CA VAL A 90 -11.41 -5.82 20.36
C VAL A 90 -10.89 -5.14 21.63
N ALA A 91 -11.75 -4.48 22.40
CA ALA A 91 -11.35 -3.85 23.66
C ALA A 91 -10.92 -4.89 24.71
N ARG A 92 -11.54 -6.08 24.72
CA ARG A 92 -11.20 -7.18 25.63
C ARG A 92 -10.03 -8.02 25.15
N TYR A 93 -9.86 -8.14 23.81
CA TYR A 93 -8.81 -8.93 23.15
C TYR A 93 -8.05 -8.09 22.13
N PRO A 94 -7.26 -7.06 22.54
CA PRO A 94 -6.61 -6.12 21.63
C PRO A 94 -5.56 -6.78 20.74
N HIS A 95 -4.99 -7.93 21.15
CA HIS A 95 -4.07 -8.70 20.33
C HIS A 95 -4.69 -9.18 19.01
N THR A 96 -6.03 -9.23 18.91
CA THR A 96 -6.73 -9.57 17.67
C THR A 96 -6.51 -8.55 16.57
N LEU A 97 -6.08 -7.33 16.89
CA LEU A 97 -5.59 -6.37 15.89
C LEU A 97 -4.39 -6.89 15.10
N VAL A 98 -3.62 -7.82 15.67
CA VAL A 98 -2.46 -8.44 15.01
C VAL A 98 -2.77 -9.88 14.59
N THR A 99 -3.32 -10.70 15.48
CA THR A 99 -3.49 -12.14 15.20
C THR A 99 -4.50 -12.42 14.10
N SER A 100 -5.48 -11.54 13.89
CA SER A 100 -6.50 -11.70 12.84
C SER A 100 -5.94 -11.68 11.43
N PHE A 101 -4.86 -10.94 11.16
CA PHE A 101 -4.28 -10.92 9.82
C PHE A 101 -3.31 -12.10 9.52
N PHE A 102 -3.21 -13.05 10.45
CA PHE A 102 -2.61 -14.36 10.17
C PHE A 102 -3.67 -15.46 9.98
N SER A 103 -4.94 -15.16 10.16
CA SER A 103 -6.06 -16.08 10.03
C SER A 103 -6.67 -16.05 8.64
N HIS A 104 -7.20 -17.20 8.18
CA HIS A 104 -7.86 -17.32 6.88
C HIS A 104 -9.13 -18.16 6.98
N ALA A 105 -10.20 -17.69 6.31
CA ALA A 105 -11.51 -18.33 6.33
C ALA A 105 -11.56 -19.62 5.52
N SER A 106 -10.69 -19.77 4.50
CA SER A 106 -10.64 -20.95 3.64
C SER A 106 -9.23 -21.16 3.08
N GLY A 107 -8.95 -22.37 2.58
CA GLY A 107 -7.69 -22.67 1.91
C GLY A 107 -7.45 -21.82 0.66
N TRP A 108 -8.50 -21.50 -0.10
CA TRP A 108 -8.40 -20.61 -1.27
C TRP A 108 -8.07 -19.17 -0.86
N HIS A 109 -8.63 -18.69 0.24
CA HIS A 109 -8.30 -17.36 0.79
C HIS A 109 -6.83 -17.30 1.26
N LEU A 110 -6.35 -18.35 1.94
CA LEU A 110 -4.95 -18.47 2.30
C LEU A 110 -4.06 -18.51 1.05
N LEU A 111 -4.35 -19.38 0.11
CA LEU A 111 -3.56 -19.55 -1.10
C LEU A 111 -3.43 -18.24 -1.88
N GLY A 112 -4.53 -17.53 -2.10
CA GLY A 112 -4.53 -16.25 -2.81
C GLY A 112 -3.63 -15.22 -2.14
N ASN A 113 -3.70 -15.07 -0.81
CA ASN A 113 -2.83 -14.17 -0.07
C ASN A 113 -1.36 -14.59 -0.13
N MET A 114 -1.05 -15.87 0.05
CA MET A 114 0.32 -16.38 0.08
C MET A 114 0.99 -16.32 -1.29
N VAL A 115 0.25 -16.63 -2.35
CA VAL A 115 0.74 -16.47 -3.74
C VAL A 115 1.03 -15.00 -4.02
N THR A 116 0.13 -14.10 -3.66
CA THR A 116 0.32 -12.67 -3.82
C THR A 116 1.54 -12.16 -3.04
N LEU A 117 1.68 -12.55 -1.78
CA LEU A 117 2.83 -12.20 -0.96
C LEU A 117 4.14 -12.74 -1.52
N PHE A 118 4.12 -13.97 -2.06
CA PHE A 118 5.28 -14.61 -2.67
C PHE A 118 5.81 -13.82 -3.89
N PHE A 119 4.91 -13.27 -4.72
CA PHE A 119 5.31 -12.53 -5.92
C PHE A 119 5.64 -11.05 -5.64
N PHE A 120 4.88 -10.38 -4.79
CA PHE A 120 5.07 -8.94 -4.52
C PHE A 120 6.00 -8.64 -3.35
N GLY A 121 6.06 -9.53 -2.35
CA GLY A 121 6.89 -9.35 -1.16
C GLY A 121 8.39 -9.20 -1.44
N PRO A 122 9.00 -10.07 -2.27
CA PRO A 122 10.43 -9.97 -2.57
C PRO A 122 10.82 -8.66 -3.27
N GLU A 123 9.95 -8.13 -4.11
CA GLU A 123 10.17 -6.85 -4.78
C GLU A 123 10.15 -5.69 -3.79
N ALA A 124 9.17 -5.67 -2.90
CA ALA A 124 9.08 -4.68 -1.84
C ALA A 124 10.27 -4.76 -0.87
N ILE A 125 10.70 -5.97 -0.49
CA ILE A 125 11.90 -6.18 0.35
C ILE A 125 13.15 -5.72 -0.37
N GLY A 126 13.29 -6.00 -1.67
CA GLY A 126 14.43 -5.58 -2.47
C GLY A 126 14.58 -4.06 -2.56
N ALA A 127 13.48 -3.31 -2.46
CA ALA A 127 13.49 -1.85 -2.50
C ALA A 127 13.59 -1.20 -1.10
N LEU A 128 12.93 -1.75 -0.10
CA LEU A 128 12.85 -1.19 1.25
C LEU A 128 13.90 -1.77 2.22
N GLY A 129 14.37 -2.99 1.98
CA GLY A 129 15.03 -3.84 2.96
C GLY A 129 14.03 -4.55 3.89
N ALA A 130 14.46 -5.66 4.48
CA ALA A 130 13.61 -6.56 5.27
C ALA A 130 12.91 -5.86 6.46
N ALA A 131 13.65 -5.07 7.23
CA ALA A 131 13.11 -4.42 8.43
C ALA A 131 12.00 -3.41 8.09
N ARG A 132 12.22 -2.55 7.08
CA ARG A 132 11.22 -1.57 6.65
C ARG A 132 10.01 -2.25 6.03
N PHE A 133 10.22 -3.31 5.26
CA PHE A 133 9.12 -4.09 4.71
C PHE A 133 8.24 -4.66 5.83
N LEU A 134 8.82 -5.25 6.88
CA LEU A 134 8.05 -5.78 8.02
C LEU A 134 7.29 -4.68 8.76
N MET A 135 7.87 -3.48 8.91
CA MET A 135 7.16 -2.32 9.48
C MET A 135 5.97 -1.89 8.61
N VAL A 136 6.15 -1.80 7.28
CA VAL A 136 5.07 -1.46 6.34
C VAL A 136 4.00 -2.55 6.34
N TYR A 137 4.38 -3.82 6.26
CA TYR A 137 3.46 -4.96 6.28
C TYR A 137 2.62 -4.99 7.57
N GLY A 138 3.28 -4.90 8.73
CA GLY A 138 2.59 -4.88 10.02
C GLY A 138 1.75 -3.62 10.23
N GLY A 139 2.28 -2.46 9.87
CA GLY A 139 1.58 -1.17 9.93
C GLY A 139 0.34 -1.17 9.04
N ALA A 140 0.46 -1.65 7.80
CA ALA A 140 -0.66 -1.78 6.87
C ALA A 140 -1.74 -2.73 7.40
N GLY A 141 -1.34 -3.86 8.00
CA GLY A 141 -2.29 -4.78 8.66
C GLY A 141 -3.05 -4.11 9.80
N LEU A 142 -2.37 -3.30 10.63
CA LEU A 142 -3.02 -2.56 11.71
C LEU A 142 -3.97 -1.47 11.18
N VAL A 143 -3.54 -0.69 10.18
CA VAL A 143 -4.38 0.35 9.54
C VAL A 143 -5.59 -0.29 8.86
N ALA A 144 -5.39 -1.41 8.16
CA ALA A 144 -6.47 -2.19 7.55
C ALA A 144 -7.51 -2.63 8.58
N ASN A 145 -7.07 -3.20 9.69
CA ASN A 145 -7.94 -3.63 10.77
C ASN A 145 -8.67 -2.44 11.43
N GLY A 146 -7.99 -1.32 11.64
CA GLY A 146 -8.62 -0.08 12.13
C GLY A 146 -9.69 0.46 11.19
N ALA A 147 -9.40 0.49 9.89
CA ALA A 147 -10.35 0.91 8.85
C ALA A 147 -11.59 -0.01 8.81
N GLN A 148 -11.40 -1.33 8.95
CA GLN A 148 -12.51 -2.27 9.01
C GLN A 148 -13.37 -2.08 10.26
N LEU A 149 -12.75 -1.87 11.43
CA LEU A 149 -13.50 -1.56 12.65
C LEU A 149 -14.31 -0.27 12.51
N ALA A 150 -13.73 0.78 11.93
CA ALA A 150 -14.41 2.05 11.66
C ALA A 150 -15.60 1.87 10.71
N THR A 151 -15.41 1.12 9.62
CA THR A 151 -16.47 0.80 8.64
C THR A 151 -17.61 0.03 9.29
N ASN A 152 -17.30 -1.00 10.07
CA ASN A 152 -18.31 -1.79 10.80
C ASN A 152 -19.08 -0.93 11.82
N ALA A 153 -18.37 -0.06 12.56
CA ALA A 153 -18.99 0.86 13.52
C ALA A 153 -19.93 1.85 12.81
N TYR A 154 -19.50 2.45 11.71
CA TYR A 154 -20.31 3.35 10.90
C TYR A 154 -21.57 2.65 10.35
N ALA A 155 -21.41 1.47 9.75
CA ALA A 155 -22.53 0.69 9.26
C ALA A 155 -23.53 0.33 10.37
N ASN A 156 -23.05 0.03 11.58
CA ASN A 156 -23.89 -0.32 12.71
C ASN A 156 -24.62 0.91 13.30
N MET A 157 -24.00 2.10 13.28
CA MET A 157 -24.66 3.36 13.69
C MET A 157 -25.82 3.74 12.79
N ARG A 158 -25.75 3.40 11.49
CA ARG A 158 -26.83 3.70 10.52
C ARG A 158 -27.99 2.71 10.55
N ARG A 159 -27.85 1.59 11.27
CA ARG A 159 -28.95 0.62 11.44
C ARG A 159 -29.92 1.09 12.51
N ASP A 160 -31.20 0.75 12.32
CA ASP A 160 -32.22 0.92 13.31
C ASP A 160 -31.76 0.26 14.62
N PRO A 161 -31.86 0.94 15.80
CA PRO A 161 -31.47 0.39 17.10
C PRO A 161 -32.08 -0.99 17.40
N TYR A 162 -33.29 -1.25 16.94
CA TYR A 162 -33.98 -2.54 17.14
C TYR A 162 -33.38 -3.69 16.29
N PHE A 163 -32.64 -3.36 15.20
CA PHE A 163 -32.03 -4.34 14.30
C PHE A 163 -30.50 -4.36 14.41
N ARG A 164 -29.92 -3.77 15.45
CA ARG A 164 -28.49 -3.84 15.70
C ARG A 164 -28.08 -5.28 15.99
N THR A 165 -27.27 -5.83 15.12
CA THR A 165 -26.70 -7.17 15.27
C THR A 165 -25.27 -7.06 15.81
N ARG A 166 -24.70 -8.19 16.26
CA ARG A 166 -23.28 -8.29 16.57
C ARG A 166 -22.45 -7.84 15.35
N SER A 167 -21.35 -7.15 15.61
CA SER A 167 -20.44 -6.73 14.55
C SER A 167 -19.85 -7.93 13.83
N PRO A 168 -19.77 -7.88 12.51
CA PRO A 168 -19.17 -8.96 11.73
C PRO A 168 -17.71 -9.16 12.17
N ARG A 169 -17.28 -10.42 12.17
CA ARG A 169 -15.89 -10.77 12.44
C ARG A 169 -15.11 -10.72 11.14
N CYS A 170 -13.90 -10.17 11.18
CA CYS A 170 -12.98 -10.15 10.04
C CYS A 170 -11.67 -10.84 10.40
N LEU A 171 -11.03 -11.36 9.38
CA LEU A 171 -9.75 -12.04 9.41
C LEU A 171 -9.13 -12.04 8.01
N GLY A 172 -7.83 -12.16 7.92
CA GLY A 172 -7.11 -12.28 6.64
C GLY A 172 -5.89 -11.39 6.54
N ALA A 173 -4.84 -11.87 5.90
CA ALA A 173 -3.62 -11.12 5.63
C ALA A 173 -3.79 -10.05 4.54
N SER A 174 -4.94 -10.01 3.85
CA SER A 174 -5.13 -9.23 2.62
C SER A 174 -4.84 -7.74 2.78
N GLY A 175 -5.19 -7.13 3.94
CA GLY A 175 -4.84 -5.72 4.21
C GLY A 175 -3.34 -5.45 4.20
N ALA A 176 -2.55 -6.32 4.85
CA ALA A 176 -1.09 -6.21 4.87
C ALA A 176 -0.46 -6.58 3.51
N VAL A 177 -1.01 -7.59 2.83
CA VAL A 177 -0.57 -8.02 1.49
C VAL A 177 -0.83 -6.94 0.45
N ASN A 178 -1.95 -6.21 0.54
CA ASN A 178 -2.29 -5.12 -0.37
C ASN A 178 -1.27 -3.99 -0.35
N ALA A 179 -0.64 -3.69 0.78
CA ALA A 179 0.47 -2.73 0.82
C ALA A 179 1.66 -3.19 -0.04
N ALA A 180 2.01 -4.48 0.00
CA ALA A 180 3.06 -5.02 -0.87
C ALA A 180 2.67 -4.95 -2.35
N VAL A 181 1.41 -5.22 -2.69
CA VAL A 181 0.86 -5.08 -4.05
C VAL A 181 0.91 -3.63 -4.51
N ALA A 182 0.38 -2.69 -3.71
CA ALA A 182 0.36 -1.27 -4.04
C ALA A 182 1.78 -0.74 -4.27
N TYR A 183 2.71 -1.10 -3.37
CA TYR A 183 4.11 -0.73 -3.50
C TYR A 183 4.73 -1.28 -4.78
N GLY A 184 4.52 -2.56 -5.11
CA GLY A 184 5.01 -3.18 -6.34
C GLY A 184 4.41 -2.55 -7.61
N CYS A 185 3.13 -2.19 -7.59
CA CYS A 185 2.46 -1.48 -8.69
C CYS A 185 3.04 -0.07 -8.90
N LEU A 186 3.36 0.65 -7.82
CA LEU A 186 3.96 1.99 -7.89
C LEU A 186 5.42 1.96 -8.33
N LEU A 187 6.19 0.94 -7.90
CA LEU A 187 7.58 0.78 -8.34
C LEU A 187 7.71 0.49 -9.83
N ASN A 188 6.83 -0.32 -10.38
CA ASN A 188 6.86 -0.77 -11.77
C ASN A 188 5.47 -0.72 -12.41
N PRO A 189 4.89 0.49 -12.62
CA PRO A 189 3.50 0.66 -13.02
C PRO A 189 3.15 0.02 -14.37
N TRP A 190 4.11 -0.06 -15.27
CA TRP A 190 3.93 -0.62 -16.61
C TRP A 190 4.31 -2.10 -16.72
N ARG A 191 4.72 -2.73 -15.62
CA ARG A 191 5.01 -4.17 -15.63
C ARG A 191 3.71 -4.95 -15.91
N MET A 192 3.78 -5.90 -16.82
CA MET A 192 2.68 -6.82 -17.10
C MET A 192 2.56 -7.85 -15.97
N ILE A 193 1.39 -7.95 -15.39
CA ILE A 193 1.01 -8.95 -14.38
C ILE A 193 -0.01 -9.87 -15.05
N ILE A 194 0.13 -11.18 -14.85
CA ILE A 194 -0.88 -12.14 -15.30
C ILE A 194 -1.89 -12.32 -14.18
N VAL A 195 -3.10 -11.90 -14.43
CA VAL A 195 -4.25 -12.08 -13.53
C VAL A 195 -5.12 -13.20 -14.06
N PHE A 196 -5.45 -14.15 -13.22
CA PHE A 196 -6.37 -15.24 -13.60
C PHE A 196 -7.81 -14.79 -13.30
N ALA A 197 -8.54 -14.40 -14.36
CA ALA A 197 -9.97 -14.16 -14.28
C ALA A 197 -10.68 -15.44 -14.70
N GLU A 198 -11.33 -16.11 -13.75
CA GLU A 198 -12.07 -17.36 -13.99
C GLU A 198 -11.30 -18.40 -14.84
N PHE A 199 -10.02 -18.60 -14.54
CA PHE A 199 -9.10 -19.51 -15.26
C PHE A 199 -8.49 -18.93 -16.55
N LEU A 200 -8.93 -17.77 -17.05
CA LEU A 200 -8.31 -17.12 -18.19
C LEU A 200 -7.14 -16.22 -17.74
N PRO A 201 -5.90 -16.48 -18.19
CA PRO A 201 -4.76 -15.62 -17.87
C PRO A 201 -4.86 -14.31 -18.67
N LEU A 202 -5.11 -13.19 -17.98
CA LEU A 202 -5.15 -11.87 -18.58
C LEU A 202 -3.90 -11.09 -18.22
N PRO A 203 -3.06 -10.71 -19.19
CA PRO A 203 -1.94 -9.82 -18.92
C PRO A 203 -2.44 -8.37 -18.78
N LEU A 204 -2.20 -7.75 -17.62
CA LEU A 204 -2.56 -6.38 -17.33
C LEU A 204 -1.35 -5.59 -16.82
N PRO A 205 -1.20 -4.30 -17.16
CA PRO A 205 -0.24 -3.43 -16.50
C PRO A 205 -0.51 -3.37 -14.99
N ALA A 206 0.56 -3.38 -14.20
CA ALA A 206 0.46 -3.36 -12.73
C ALA A 206 -0.39 -2.18 -12.21
N LEU A 207 -0.24 -1.00 -12.82
CA LEU A 207 -1.03 0.18 -12.46
C LEU A 207 -2.54 -0.04 -12.67
N LEU A 208 -2.94 -0.67 -13.78
CA LEU A 208 -4.35 -0.97 -14.05
C LEU A 208 -4.89 -2.02 -13.08
N TYR A 209 -4.09 -3.04 -12.76
CA TYR A 209 -4.46 -4.04 -11.77
C TYR A 209 -4.66 -3.42 -10.39
N GLY A 210 -3.68 -2.66 -9.89
CA GLY A 210 -3.77 -1.99 -8.59
C GLY A 210 -4.91 -0.98 -8.52
N GLY A 211 -5.10 -0.20 -9.59
CA GLY A 211 -6.20 0.77 -9.70
C GLY A 211 -7.59 0.11 -9.72
N ALA A 212 -7.76 -0.96 -10.48
CA ALA A 212 -9.03 -1.72 -10.53
C ALA A 212 -9.32 -2.39 -9.18
N PHE A 213 -8.28 -2.94 -8.53
CA PHE A 213 -8.41 -3.56 -7.23
C PHE A 213 -8.87 -2.54 -6.16
N LEU A 214 -8.23 -1.37 -6.11
CA LEU A 214 -8.62 -0.29 -5.20
C LEU A 214 -10.02 0.25 -5.52
N ALA A 215 -10.35 0.44 -6.80
CA ALA A 215 -11.66 0.90 -7.23
C ALA A 215 -12.78 -0.08 -6.83
N LYS A 216 -12.53 -1.40 -6.95
CA LYS A 216 -13.45 -2.44 -6.49
C LYS A 216 -13.76 -2.30 -4.99
N ASP A 217 -12.72 -2.17 -4.17
CA ASP A 217 -12.89 -2.09 -2.72
C ASP A 217 -13.52 -0.76 -2.27
N LEU A 218 -13.17 0.36 -2.91
CA LEU A 218 -13.83 1.65 -2.69
C LEU A 218 -15.30 1.60 -3.12
N GLY A 219 -15.59 1.04 -4.29
CA GLY A 219 -16.96 0.88 -4.77
C GLY A 219 -17.82 0.08 -3.79
N ALA A 220 -17.30 -1.04 -3.30
CA ALA A 220 -17.99 -1.85 -2.31
C ALA A 220 -18.17 -1.14 -0.95
N LEU A 221 -17.20 -0.31 -0.55
CA LEU A 221 -17.26 0.47 0.69
C LEU A 221 -18.36 1.54 0.63
N PHE A 222 -18.56 2.18 -0.53
CA PHE A 222 -19.56 3.22 -0.75
C PHE A 222 -20.86 2.69 -1.38
N ASP A 223 -21.04 1.37 -1.44
CA ASP A 223 -22.20 0.70 -2.04
C ASP A 223 -22.42 1.08 -3.53
N VAL A 224 -21.34 1.43 -4.21
CA VAL A 224 -21.32 1.73 -5.64
C VAL A 224 -21.08 0.44 -6.42
N HIS A 225 -22.05 0.05 -7.25
CA HIS A 225 -21.88 -1.12 -8.11
C HIS A 225 -21.06 -0.75 -9.35
N ILE A 226 -19.83 -1.28 -9.43
CA ILE A 226 -18.98 -1.20 -10.62
C ILE A 226 -19.17 -2.52 -11.39
N PRO A 227 -19.84 -2.53 -12.56
CA PRO A 227 -20.03 -3.76 -13.33
C PRO A 227 -18.70 -4.46 -13.60
N TYR A 228 -18.67 -5.79 -13.51
CA TYR A 228 -17.52 -6.67 -13.71
C TYR A 228 -16.34 -6.49 -12.72
N VAL A 229 -16.38 -5.50 -11.83
CA VAL A 229 -15.28 -5.20 -10.88
C VAL A 229 -15.74 -5.38 -9.44
N SER A 230 -16.98 -5.02 -9.11
CA SER A 230 -17.49 -5.13 -7.74
C SER A 230 -18.27 -6.44 -7.54
N ASP A 231 -17.75 -7.32 -6.70
CA ASP A 231 -18.50 -8.46 -6.18
C ASP A 231 -19.25 -8.04 -4.92
N ARG A 232 -20.55 -8.35 -4.85
CA ARG A 232 -21.31 -8.33 -3.59
C ARG A 232 -20.98 -9.55 -2.73
N ALA A 233 -19.76 -10.05 -2.77
CA ALA A 233 -19.37 -11.19 -1.98
C ALA A 233 -19.51 -10.87 -0.49
N GLN A 234 -20.52 -11.42 0.13
CA GLN A 234 -20.71 -11.36 1.57
C GLN A 234 -19.47 -11.94 2.26
N GLY A 235 -18.85 -11.14 3.12
CA GLY A 235 -17.70 -11.58 3.92
C GLY A 235 -16.32 -11.02 3.51
N ILE A 236 -16.23 -10.21 2.45
CA ILE A 236 -14.98 -9.50 2.12
C ILE A 236 -14.85 -8.24 2.97
N ALA A 237 -13.68 -8.08 3.59
CA ALA A 237 -13.36 -6.92 4.44
C ALA A 237 -12.84 -5.75 3.59
N HIS A 238 -13.72 -5.13 2.79
CA HIS A 238 -13.33 -4.04 1.87
C HIS A 238 -12.68 -2.84 2.58
N GLY A 239 -13.15 -2.49 3.78
CA GLY A 239 -12.51 -1.46 4.60
C GLY A 239 -11.06 -1.78 4.96
N ALA A 240 -10.76 -3.05 5.24
CA ALA A 240 -9.39 -3.50 5.49
C ALA A 240 -8.52 -3.43 4.24
N HIS A 241 -9.07 -3.77 3.08
CA HIS A 241 -8.33 -3.69 1.80
C HIS A 241 -7.95 -2.25 1.47
N VAL A 242 -8.91 -1.31 1.53
CA VAL A 242 -8.64 0.12 1.30
C VAL A 242 -7.61 0.64 2.30
N GLY A 243 -7.79 0.37 3.59
CA GLY A 243 -6.86 0.80 4.63
C GLY A 243 -5.43 0.29 4.40
N GLY A 244 -5.27 -0.99 4.01
CA GLY A 244 -3.97 -1.57 3.73
C GLY A 244 -3.30 -1.03 2.44
N THR A 245 -4.08 -0.60 1.45
CA THR A 245 -3.56 -0.05 0.20
C THR A 245 -3.03 1.38 0.36
N LEU A 246 -3.53 2.13 1.35
CA LEU A 246 -3.18 3.54 1.57
C LEU A 246 -1.92 3.76 2.43
N VAL A 247 -1.32 2.71 2.98
CA VAL A 247 -0.07 2.72 3.76
C VAL A 247 1.14 2.56 2.85
#